data_d95cb2a2c4440a0016a297f13e689071
#
_entry.id   d95cb2a2c4440a0016a297f13e689071
#
_cell.length_a   1.000
_cell.length_b   1.000
_cell.length_c   1.000
_cell.angle_alpha   90.00
_cell.angle_beta   90.00
_cell.angle_gamma   90.00
#
_symmetry.space_group_name_H-M   'P 1'
#
loop_
_entity.id
_entity.type
_entity.pdbx_description
1 polymer ?
#
loop_
_entity_poly.entity_id
_entity_poly.type
_entity_poly.pdbx_seq_one_letter_code
_entity_poly.pdbx_strand_id
1 'polypeptide(L)'
;MKILALGIGNVVCADEGVGVHLCRTIEKNYKFTSEEHSITFVDGGTLAERLIPIIVEYDYMIMFDCVSADDGEIGDVYFFDFDNVPNAINWQGSAHEVEMLQTLMMMDMVGDRPTTKIIGIIPEVISDTTLYMSEPVITGSALMEKTFLKHLDELGVKYEKISDLDIQDVAQSACERDEI
;
A
#
# COMPACT_ATOMS: atom_id res chain seq x y z
N MET A 1 13.87 4.42 13.88
CA MET A 1 13.68 4.46 12.40
C MET A 1 12.48 5.31 12.05
N LYS A 2 12.56 5.97 10.91
CA LYS A 2 11.39 6.59 10.26
C LYS A 2 10.75 5.56 9.31
N ILE A 3 9.52 5.19 9.57
CA ILE A 3 8.77 4.20 8.77
C ILE A 3 7.76 4.93 7.90
N LEU A 4 7.74 4.62 6.62
CA LEU A 4 6.75 5.08 5.65
C LEU A 4 5.75 3.95 5.35
N ALA A 5 4.48 4.20 5.57
CA ALA A 5 3.38 3.39 5.03
C ALA A 5 2.87 4.10 3.76
N LEU A 6 3.07 3.48 2.61
CA LEU A 6 2.83 4.09 1.30
C LEU A 6 1.73 3.33 0.56
N GLY A 7 0.61 3.98 0.29
CA GLY A 7 -0.45 3.42 -0.56
C GLY A 7 -0.25 3.84 -2.01
N ILE A 8 -0.19 2.89 -2.92
CA ILE A 8 -0.08 3.12 -4.37
C ILE A 8 -1.37 2.67 -5.05
N GLY A 9 -1.74 3.34 -6.12
CA GLY A 9 -2.87 2.98 -6.96
C GLY A 9 -3.73 4.15 -7.40
N ASN A 10 -4.62 3.89 -8.34
CA ASN A 10 -5.56 4.86 -8.87
C ASN A 10 -6.89 4.77 -8.13
N VAL A 11 -7.17 5.73 -7.26
CA VAL A 11 -8.36 5.75 -6.38
C VAL A 11 -9.71 5.76 -7.11
N VAL A 12 -9.72 6.06 -8.41
CA VAL A 12 -10.96 6.07 -9.21
C VAL A 12 -11.09 4.85 -10.14
N CYS A 13 -10.20 3.87 -10.03
CA CYS A 13 -10.17 2.68 -10.87
C CYS A 13 -10.40 1.39 -10.07
N ALA A 14 -11.60 1.22 -9.51
CA ALA A 14 -12.00 -0.01 -8.82
C ALA A 14 -10.92 -0.54 -7.85
N ASP A 15 -10.48 -1.80 -8.04
CA ASP A 15 -9.52 -2.46 -7.17
C ASP A 15 -8.11 -1.85 -7.20
N GLU A 16 -7.75 -1.16 -8.29
CA GLU A 16 -6.43 -0.54 -8.42
C GLU A 16 -6.17 0.53 -7.34
N GLY A 17 -7.23 1.10 -6.76
CA GLY A 17 -7.15 2.05 -5.65
C GLY A 17 -6.92 1.43 -4.28
N VAL A 18 -6.93 0.10 -4.14
CA VAL A 18 -6.93 -0.58 -2.83
C VAL A 18 -5.75 -0.17 -1.95
N GLY A 19 -4.55 -0.03 -2.51
CA GLY A 19 -3.36 0.35 -1.74
C GLY A 19 -3.54 1.70 -1.05
N VAL A 20 -4.04 2.69 -1.77
CA VAL A 20 -4.34 4.03 -1.24
C VAL A 20 -5.49 3.99 -0.23
N HIS A 21 -6.58 3.30 -0.57
CA HIS A 21 -7.74 3.21 0.31
C HIS A 21 -7.41 2.51 1.63
N LEU A 22 -6.65 1.42 1.58
CA LEU A 22 -6.20 0.71 2.77
C LEU A 22 -5.27 1.56 3.64
N CYS A 23 -4.29 2.24 3.02
CA CYS A 23 -3.38 3.14 3.70
C CYS A 23 -4.15 4.21 4.51
N ARG A 24 -5.13 4.87 3.88
CA ARG A 24 -6.01 5.85 4.52
C ARG A 24 -6.91 5.24 5.61
N THR A 25 -7.42 4.02 5.38
CA THR A 25 -8.27 3.32 6.35
C THR A 25 -7.49 3.00 7.62
N ILE A 26 -6.28 2.47 7.48
CA ILE A 26 -5.42 2.15 8.62
C ILE A 26 -5.04 3.42 9.39
N GLU A 27 -4.66 4.50 8.72
CA GLU A 27 -4.32 5.77 9.34
C GLU A 27 -5.49 6.33 10.20
N LYS A 28 -6.73 6.20 9.71
CA LYS A 28 -7.93 6.67 10.42
C LYS A 28 -8.38 5.73 11.55
N ASN A 29 -8.15 4.43 11.40
CA ASN A 29 -8.64 3.43 12.33
C ASN A 29 -7.72 3.17 13.51
N TYR A 30 -6.42 3.51 13.39
CA TYR A 30 -5.42 3.15 14.40
C TYR A 30 -4.59 4.35 14.84
N LYS A 31 -4.23 4.33 16.12
CA LYS A 31 -3.19 5.18 16.69
C LYS A 31 -1.95 4.35 16.94
N PHE A 32 -0.81 4.82 16.44
CA PHE A 32 0.48 4.14 16.55
C PHE A 32 1.36 4.84 17.58
N THR A 33 2.12 4.06 18.36
CA THR A 33 3.04 4.56 19.37
C THR A 33 4.32 3.71 19.41
N SER A 34 5.48 4.36 19.45
CA SER A 34 6.77 3.72 19.67
C SER A 34 7.74 4.73 20.29
N GLU A 35 8.68 4.24 21.10
CA GLU A 35 9.76 5.07 21.65
C GLU A 35 10.91 5.25 20.65
N GLU A 36 11.10 4.29 19.74
CA GLU A 36 12.25 4.23 18.84
C GLU A 36 11.89 4.51 17.37
N HIS A 37 10.60 4.49 17.01
CA HIS A 37 10.15 4.58 15.63
C HIS A 37 9.05 5.64 15.46
N SER A 38 9.07 6.31 14.32
CA SER A 38 7.94 7.11 13.83
C SER A 38 7.35 6.46 12.61
N ILE A 39 6.04 6.52 12.45
CA ILE A 39 5.34 6.05 11.27
C ILE A 39 4.57 7.20 10.63
N THR A 40 4.63 7.28 9.31
CA THR A 40 3.91 8.26 8.49
C THR A 40 3.17 7.54 7.40
N PHE A 41 1.93 7.92 7.18
CA PHE A 41 1.09 7.40 6.10
C PHE A 41 1.07 8.39 4.95
N VAL A 42 1.27 7.89 3.73
CA VAL A 42 1.28 8.71 2.52
C VAL A 42 0.42 8.06 1.45
N ASP A 43 -0.48 8.85 0.89
CA ASP A 43 -1.16 8.54 -0.36
C ASP A 43 -0.20 8.85 -1.50
N GLY A 44 0.32 7.80 -2.13
CA GLY A 44 1.28 7.89 -3.23
C GLY A 44 0.61 8.08 -4.59
N GLY A 45 -0.70 7.79 -4.69
CA GLY A 45 -1.40 7.88 -5.97
C GLY A 45 -0.74 7.02 -7.06
N THR A 46 -0.54 7.61 -8.24
CA THR A 46 -0.08 6.89 -9.44
C THR A 46 1.25 7.41 -10.01
N LEU A 47 1.84 8.43 -9.45
CA LEU A 47 3.03 9.09 -10.00
C LEU A 47 4.28 8.79 -9.18
N ALA A 48 4.83 7.59 -9.35
CA ALA A 48 5.90 7.03 -8.55
C ALA A 48 7.16 7.93 -8.49
N GLU A 49 7.60 8.51 -9.60
CA GLU A 49 8.81 9.37 -9.63
C GLU A 49 8.68 10.62 -8.75
N ARG A 50 7.46 11.14 -8.57
CA ARG A 50 7.19 12.28 -7.68
C ARG A 50 7.33 11.95 -6.20
N LEU A 51 7.36 10.67 -5.86
CA LEU A 51 7.50 10.19 -4.49
C LEU A 51 8.96 10.10 -4.04
N ILE A 52 9.93 10.13 -4.96
CA ILE A 52 11.37 10.03 -4.62
C ILE A 52 11.77 11.01 -3.51
N PRO A 53 11.45 12.32 -3.58
CA PRO A 53 11.84 13.26 -2.52
C PRO A 53 11.21 12.97 -1.16
N ILE A 54 10.09 12.24 -1.14
CA ILE A 54 9.42 11.81 0.09
C ILE A 54 10.08 10.53 0.60
N ILE A 55 10.23 9.53 -0.26
CA ILE A 55 10.73 8.20 0.10
C ILE A 55 12.14 8.25 0.69
N VAL A 56 13.02 9.09 0.16
CA VAL A 56 14.41 9.23 0.65
C VAL A 56 14.54 9.73 2.10
N GLU A 57 13.48 10.30 2.66
CA GLU A 57 13.45 10.79 4.04
C GLU A 57 13.25 9.68 5.09
N TYR A 58 12.98 8.44 4.65
CA TYR A 58 12.64 7.31 5.51
C TYR A 58 13.72 6.22 5.49
N ASP A 59 13.80 5.48 6.59
CA ASP A 59 14.72 4.34 6.74
C ASP A 59 14.08 3.03 6.27
N TYR A 60 12.76 2.95 6.39
CA TYR A 60 11.96 1.76 6.13
C TYR A 60 10.64 2.11 5.46
N MET A 61 10.23 1.34 4.46
CA MET A 61 8.99 1.54 3.76
C MET A 61 8.17 0.25 3.70
N ILE A 62 6.87 0.36 3.95
CA ILE A 62 5.88 -0.68 3.71
C ILE A 62 4.91 -0.14 2.67
N MET A 63 4.90 -0.75 1.50
CA MET A 63 4.07 -0.34 0.36
C MET A 63 2.85 -1.24 0.25
N PHE A 64 1.68 -0.63 0.06
CA PHE A 64 0.43 -1.31 -0.28
C PHE A 64 0.14 -1.08 -1.76
N ASP A 65 -0.08 -2.14 -2.52
CA ASP A 65 -0.34 -2.06 -3.96
C ASP A 65 -1.15 -3.25 -4.46
N CYS A 66 -1.66 -3.17 -5.68
CA CYS A 66 -2.04 -4.34 -6.46
C CYS A 66 -0.79 -5.06 -6.96
N VAL A 67 -0.86 -6.37 -7.11
CA VAL A 67 0.19 -7.19 -7.72
C VAL A 67 -0.44 -8.25 -8.62
N SER A 68 0.31 -8.68 -9.61
CA SER A 68 -0.04 -9.84 -10.43
C SER A 68 0.84 -11.03 -10.03
N ALA A 69 0.26 -12.23 -9.99
CA ALA A 69 0.99 -13.46 -9.73
C ALA A 69 0.52 -14.58 -10.66
N ASP A 70 1.46 -15.37 -11.17
CA ASP A 70 1.15 -16.38 -12.21
C ASP A 70 0.24 -17.51 -11.69
N ASP A 71 0.37 -17.88 -10.39
CA ASP A 71 -0.36 -18.99 -9.77
C ASP A 71 -1.34 -18.51 -8.67
N GLY A 72 -1.65 -17.20 -8.62
CA GLY A 72 -2.51 -16.63 -7.58
C GLY A 72 -3.98 -16.51 -8.02
N GLU A 73 -4.86 -16.47 -7.03
CA GLU A 73 -6.29 -16.20 -7.21
C GLU A 73 -6.60 -14.74 -6.86
N ILE A 74 -7.70 -14.22 -7.41
CA ILE A 74 -8.19 -12.87 -7.09
C ILE A 74 -8.41 -12.75 -5.58
N GLY A 75 -7.88 -11.69 -4.98
CA GLY A 75 -7.93 -11.46 -3.54
C GLY A 75 -6.80 -12.10 -2.73
N ASP A 76 -5.91 -12.87 -3.35
CA ASP A 76 -4.72 -13.39 -2.68
C ASP A 76 -3.77 -12.28 -2.28
N VAL A 77 -3.24 -12.38 -1.06
CA VAL A 77 -2.37 -11.38 -0.46
C VAL A 77 -0.94 -11.92 -0.37
N TYR A 78 0.00 -11.12 -0.82
CA TYR A 78 1.43 -11.39 -0.78
C TYR A 78 2.15 -10.41 0.13
N PHE A 79 3.09 -10.91 0.93
CA PHE A 79 3.98 -10.09 1.75
C PHE A 79 5.43 -10.49 1.51
N PHE A 80 6.23 -9.59 0.97
CA PHE A 80 7.61 -9.91 0.58
C PHE A 80 8.54 -8.69 0.63
N ASP A 81 9.85 -8.98 0.64
CA ASP A 81 10.91 -7.98 0.48
C ASP A 81 11.06 -7.58 -0.99
N PHE A 82 11.27 -6.30 -1.26
CA PHE A 82 11.63 -5.84 -2.59
C PHE A 82 12.93 -6.49 -3.10
N ASP A 83 13.89 -6.78 -2.21
CA ASP A 83 15.15 -7.44 -2.56
C ASP A 83 15.00 -8.95 -2.83
N ASN A 84 13.86 -9.54 -2.47
CA ASN A 84 13.57 -10.96 -2.60
C ASN A 84 12.16 -11.18 -3.15
N VAL A 85 11.88 -10.61 -4.32
CA VAL A 85 10.59 -10.75 -4.98
C VAL A 85 10.35 -12.22 -5.33
N PRO A 86 9.22 -12.83 -4.92
CA PRO A 86 8.88 -14.20 -5.31
C PRO A 86 8.78 -14.35 -6.83
N ASN A 87 9.26 -15.47 -7.37
CA ASN A 87 9.23 -15.73 -8.81
C ASN A 87 7.83 -15.74 -9.43
N ALA A 88 6.79 -15.97 -8.61
CA ALA A 88 5.40 -15.93 -9.04
C ALA A 88 4.89 -14.50 -9.27
N ILE A 89 5.52 -13.49 -8.65
CA ILE A 89 5.10 -12.09 -8.78
C ILE A 89 5.52 -11.54 -10.13
N ASN A 90 4.54 -10.99 -10.83
CA ASN A 90 4.69 -10.36 -12.14
C ASN A 90 4.33 -8.87 -12.04
N TRP A 91 5.26 -7.99 -12.46
CA TRP A 91 5.09 -6.54 -12.46
C TRP A 91 4.52 -6.03 -13.80
N GLN A 92 3.59 -6.74 -14.40
CA GLN A 92 3.01 -6.42 -15.70
C GLN A 92 1.52 -6.07 -15.65
N GLY A 93 0.97 -5.91 -14.44
CA GLY A 93 -0.47 -5.71 -14.26
C GLY A 93 -0.93 -4.32 -14.70
N SER A 94 -0.33 -3.26 -14.18
CA SER A 94 -0.66 -1.88 -14.53
C SER A 94 0.58 -1.05 -14.88
N ALA A 95 0.35 0.09 -15.56
CA ALA A 95 1.43 1.04 -15.86
C ALA A 95 2.08 1.58 -14.57
N HIS A 96 1.31 1.71 -13.49
CA HIS A 96 1.77 2.23 -12.20
C HIS A 96 2.68 1.26 -11.46
N GLU A 97 2.39 -0.04 -11.54
CA GLU A 97 3.26 -1.09 -10.99
C GLU A 97 4.65 -1.03 -11.64
N VAL A 98 4.69 -0.93 -12.97
CA VAL A 98 5.94 -0.83 -13.73
C VAL A 98 6.70 0.45 -13.36
N GLU A 99 6.01 1.58 -13.25
CA GLU A 99 6.62 2.87 -12.91
C GLU A 99 7.17 2.85 -11.49
N MET A 100 6.45 2.29 -10.51
CA MET A 100 6.92 2.18 -9.13
C MET A 100 8.13 1.25 -9.02
N LEU A 101 8.12 0.11 -9.71
CA LEU A 101 9.26 -0.79 -9.78
C LEU A 101 10.50 -0.08 -10.33
N GLN A 102 10.37 0.63 -11.45
CA GLN A 102 11.48 1.37 -12.07
C GLN A 102 12.00 2.46 -11.12
N THR A 103 11.11 3.17 -10.45
CA THR A 103 11.46 4.20 -9.47
C THR A 103 12.28 3.61 -8.32
N LEU A 104 11.85 2.50 -7.72
CA LEU A 104 12.60 1.84 -6.66
C LEU A 104 13.94 1.29 -7.13
N MET A 105 14.02 0.77 -8.36
CA MET A 105 15.29 0.34 -8.95
C MET A 105 16.25 1.50 -9.19
N MET A 106 15.77 2.65 -9.66
CA MET A 106 16.60 3.85 -9.81
C MET A 106 17.13 4.34 -8.46
N MET A 107 16.30 4.36 -7.43
CA MET A 107 16.71 4.72 -6.06
C MET A 107 17.76 3.75 -5.52
N ASP A 108 17.61 2.46 -5.79
CA ASP A 108 18.57 1.42 -5.39
C ASP A 108 19.94 1.63 -6.05
N MET A 109 19.97 1.99 -7.34
CA MET A 109 21.21 2.27 -8.08
C MET A 109 22.03 3.43 -7.49
N VAL A 110 21.38 4.40 -6.85
CA VAL A 110 22.05 5.53 -6.20
C VAL A 110 22.24 5.33 -4.69
N GLY A 111 21.69 4.27 -4.14
CA GLY A 111 21.83 3.92 -2.73
C GLY A 111 20.87 4.66 -1.76
N ASP A 112 19.83 5.25 -2.29
CA ASP A 112 18.87 6.09 -1.53
C ASP A 112 17.53 5.38 -1.25
N ARG A 113 17.37 4.10 -1.64
CA ARG A 113 16.16 3.33 -1.38
C ARG A 113 16.12 2.86 0.07
N PRO A 114 15.06 3.15 0.84
CA PRO A 114 14.87 2.55 2.16
C PRO A 114 14.66 1.03 2.07
N THR A 115 14.88 0.31 3.16
CA THR A 115 14.46 -1.09 3.24
C THR A 115 12.97 -1.17 2.95
N THR A 116 12.58 -1.94 1.93
CA THR A 116 11.23 -1.92 1.37
C THR A 116 10.55 -3.26 1.49
N LYS A 117 9.38 -3.29 2.13
CA LYS A 117 8.43 -4.41 2.15
C LYS A 117 7.22 -4.05 1.29
N ILE A 118 6.65 -5.08 0.65
CA ILE A 118 5.45 -4.95 -0.17
C ILE A 118 4.37 -5.85 0.40
N ILE A 119 3.18 -5.28 0.60
CA ILE A 119 1.94 -6.00 0.88
C ILE A 119 1.06 -5.81 -0.35
N GLY A 120 1.01 -6.82 -1.19
CA GLY A 120 0.30 -6.80 -2.46
C GLY A 120 -0.95 -7.68 -2.45
N ILE A 121 -1.93 -7.33 -3.27
CA ILE A 121 -3.15 -8.12 -3.48
C ILE A 121 -3.43 -8.28 -4.97
N ILE A 122 -3.93 -9.45 -5.38
CA ILE A 122 -4.35 -9.68 -6.76
C ILE A 122 -5.72 -9.06 -6.98
N PRO A 123 -5.86 -8.07 -7.89
CA PRO A 123 -7.12 -7.41 -8.19
C PRO A 123 -8.00 -8.25 -9.14
N GLU A 124 -9.30 -8.02 -9.12
CA GLU A 124 -10.27 -8.51 -10.12
C GLU A 124 -10.46 -7.49 -11.25
N VAL A 125 -10.67 -6.22 -10.89
CA VAL A 125 -11.02 -5.14 -11.82
C VAL A 125 -10.10 -3.95 -11.63
N ILE A 126 -9.35 -3.58 -12.65
CA ILE A 126 -8.43 -2.42 -12.65
C ILE A 126 -8.74 -1.37 -13.72
N SER A 127 -9.68 -1.64 -14.62
CA SER A 127 -9.95 -0.77 -15.77
C SER A 127 -11.22 0.06 -15.64
N ASP A 128 -12.11 -0.30 -14.74
CA ASP A 128 -13.40 0.37 -14.60
C ASP A 128 -13.26 1.64 -13.75
N THR A 129 -13.76 2.74 -14.24
CA THR A 129 -13.82 4.00 -13.51
C THR A 129 -14.97 3.94 -12.50
N THR A 130 -14.66 3.52 -11.29
CA THR A 130 -15.58 3.40 -10.16
C THR A 130 -14.82 3.42 -8.85
N LEU A 131 -15.50 3.83 -7.77
CA LEU A 131 -14.98 3.78 -6.41
C LEU A 131 -15.31 2.45 -5.70
N TYR A 132 -16.06 1.56 -6.36
CA TYR A 132 -16.44 0.27 -5.80
C TYR A 132 -15.37 -0.77 -6.10
N MET A 133 -14.79 -1.32 -5.03
CA MET A 133 -13.87 -2.46 -5.11
C MET A 133 -14.66 -3.77 -5.17
N SER A 134 -14.03 -4.81 -5.73
CA SER A 134 -14.59 -6.16 -5.77
C SER A 134 -14.61 -6.81 -4.37
N GLU A 135 -15.56 -7.71 -4.14
CA GLU A 135 -15.68 -8.43 -2.87
C GLU A 135 -14.42 -9.22 -2.48
N PRO A 136 -13.72 -9.92 -3.40
CA PRO A 136 -12.47 -10.59 -3.06
C PRO A 136 -11.40 -9.62 -2.57
N VAL A 137 -11.29 -8.42 -3.16
CA VAL A 137 -10.30 -7.41 -2.77
C VAL A 137 -10.67 -6.77 -1.44
N ILE A 138 -11.94 -6.46 -1.19
CA ILE A 138 -12.41 -5.99 0.13
C ILE A 138 -12.07 -7.03 1.21
N THR A 139 -12.36 -8.30 0.96
CA THR A 139 -12.04 -9.39 1.90
C THR A 139 -10.54 -9.53 2.12
N GLY A 140 -9.75 -9.51 1.04
CA GLY A 140 -8.30 -9.62 1.09
C GLY A 140 -7.63 -8.41 1.76
N SER A 141 -8.21 -7.22 1.65
CA SER A 141 -7.69 -6.02 2.31
C SER A 141 -7.64 -6.14 3.84
N ALA A 142 -8.56 -6.88 4.44
CA ALA A 142 -8.51 -7.19 5.87
C ALA A 142 -7.30 -8.06 6.25
N LEU A 143 -6.86 -8.95 5.35
CA LEU A 143 -5.62 -9.72 5.55
C LEU A 143 -4.38 -8.84 5.34
N MET A 144 -4.40 -7.90 4.39
CA MET A 144 -3.33 -6.91 4.22
C MET A 144 -3.15 -6.07 5.48
N GLU A 145 -4.26 -5.54 6.05
CA GLU A 145 -4.27 -4.78 7.30
C GLU A 145 -3.67 -5.60 8.45
N LYS A 146 -4.16 -6.83 8.65
CA LYS A 146 -3.64 -7.73 9.69
C LYS A 146 -2.15 -8.02 9.52
N THR A 147 -1.69 -8.21 8.29
CA THR A 147 -0.27 -8.46 7.96
C THR A 147 0.57 -7.24 8.32
N PHE A 148 0.12 -6.06 7.96
CA PHE A 148 0.78 -4.80 8.29
C PHE A 148 0.89 -4.58 9.81
N LEU A 149 -0.21 -4.71 10.54
CA LEU A 149 -0.24 -4.52 11.98
C LEU A 149 0.66 -5.52 12.71
N LYS A 150 0.64 -6.78 12.29
CA LYS A 150 1.53 -7.81 12.82
C LYS A 150 3.00 -7.45 12.58
N HIS A 151 3.34 -7.02 11.37
CA HIS A 151 4.71 -6.65 11.04
C HIS A 151 5.18 -5.42 11.83
N LEU A 152 4.33 -4.43 12.05
CA LEU A 152 4.65 -3.29 12.89
C LEU A 152 4.87 -3.69 14.36
N ASP A 153 4.09 -4.63 14.90
CA ASP A 153 4.30 -5.15 16.25
C ASP A 153 5.66 -5.87 16.38
N GLU A 154 6.06 -6.63 15.36
CA GLU A 154 7.38 -7.26 15.26
C GLU A 154 8.52 -6.23 15.24
N LEU A 155 8.29 -5.05 14.66
CA LEU A 155 9.22 -3.91 14.66
C LEU A 155 9.18 -3.11 15.98
N GLY A 156 8.30 -3.44 16.92
CA GLY A 156 8.17 -2.72 18.21
C GLY A 156 7.29 -1.47 18.15
N VAL A 157 6.49 -1.30 17.10
CA VAL A 157 5.46 -0.26 17.02
C VAL A 157 4.15 -0.81 17.57
N LYS A 158 3.65 -0.21 18.64
CA LYS A 158 2.36 -0.56 19.24
C LYS A 158 1.23 0.19 18.55
N TYR A 159 0.06 -0.41 18.53
CA TYR A 159 -1.12 0.21 17.94
C TYR A 159 -2.36 0.00 18.81
N GLU A 160 -3.28 0.92 18.71
CA GLU A 160 -4.59 0.90 19.35
C GLU A 160 -5.65 1.22 18.30
N LYS A 161 -6.69 0.40 18.19
CA LYS A 161 -7.81 0.67 17.30
C LYS A 161 -8.68 1.77 17.91
N ILE A 162 -8.79 2.90 17.21
CA ILE A 162 -9.54 4.09 17.66
C ILE A 162 -10.82 4.33 16.87
N SER A 163 -10.99 3.67 15.72
CA SER A 163 -12.15 3.74 14.84
C SER A 163 -12.35 2.41 14.12
N ASP A 164 -13.47 2.24 13.44
CA ASP A 164 -13.84 1.02 12.70
C ASP A 164 -14.46 1.39 11.34
N LEU A 165 -13.77 2.24 10.59
CA LEU A 165 -14.20 2.63 9.25
C LEU A 165 -13.96 1.48 8.28
N ASP A 166 -14.97 1.21 7.45
CA ASP A 166 -14.87 0.24 6.36
C ASP A 166 -14.05 0.82 5.20
N ILE A 167 -13.25 -0.01 4.55
CA ILE A 167 -12.39 0.42 3.43
C ILE A 167 -13.22 0.93 2.25
N GLN A 168 -14.40 0.34 2.00
CA GLN A 168 -15.28 0.76 0.91
C GLN A 168 -15.90 2.14 1.21
N ASP A 169 -16.25 2.43 2.46
CA ASP A 169 -16.73 3.74 2.88
C ASP A 169 -15.63 4.80 2.72
N VAL A 170 -14.40 4.46 3.09
CA VAL A 170 -13.23 5.34 2.89
C VAL A 170 -12.97 5.59 1.41
N ALA A 171 -13.11 4.57 0.56
CA ALA A 171 -12.97 4.72 -0.89
C ALA A 171 -14.01 5.66 -1.47
N GLN A 172 -15.28 5.53 -1.07
CA GLN A 172 -16.36 6.40 -1.54
C GLN A 172 -16.16 7.86 -1.10
N SER A 173 -15.68 8.09 0.11
CA SER A 173 -15.39 9.43 0.62
C SER A 173 -14.17 10.09 -0.04
N ALA A 174 -13.33 9.34 -0.75
CA ALA A 174 -12.09 9.86 -1.34
C ALA A 174 -12.32 10.97 -2.39
N CYS A 175 -13.51 11.03 -2.99
CA CYS A 175 -13.89 12.05 -3.98
C CYS A 175 -14.76 13.15 -3.39
N GLU A 176 -15.18 13.05 -2.13
CA GLU A 176 -15.86 14.12 -1.44
C GLU A 176 -14.80 15.19 -1.13
N ARG A 177 -14.98 16.39 -1.70
CA ARG A 177 -14.14 17.53 -1.31
C ARG A 177 -14.49 17.87 0.12
N ASP A 178 -13.48 17.90 0.98
CA ASP A 178 -13.62 18.59 2.26
C ASP A 178 -14.10 20.01 1.93
N GLU A 179 -15.36 20.34 2.25
CA GLU A 179 -15.85 21.70 2.18
C GLU A 179 -15.00 22.51 3.18
N ILE A 180 -14.16 23.39 2.61
CA ILE A 180 -13.31 24.33 3.36
C ILE A 180 -14.20 25.38 4.00
#